data_f2dfc2f1769bc2a64eee9ea3d35d42a9
#
_entry.id   f2dfc2f1769bc2a64eee9ea3d35d42a9
#
_cell.length_a   1.000
_cell.length_b   1.000
_cell.length_c   1.000
_cell.angle_alpha   90.00
_cell.angle_beta   90.00
_cell.angle_gamma   90.00
#
_symmetry.space_group_name_H-M   'P 1'
#
loop_
_entity.id
_entity.type
_entity.pdbx_description
1 polymer ?
#
loop_
_entity_poly.entity_id
_entity_poly.type
_entity_poly.pdbx_seq_one_letter_code
_entity_poly.pdbx_strand_id
1 'polypeptide(L)'
;MRYFLLPLFILLFTQAFSQDIQQVEVIKSDKQVTELFDELGDKEIKIDVIDLLAQPALNIGYEKINDSYSSFGADLYLNLNDISSADSWAEKISLNPFYRFYFLNKTDFGGEGYFVEAFLKLSYLHYDRDTYYYGPDPGIPYYESEEIKTFDVAPGIGVGKKWVNRKGWTFEYMIGFGRFLFSDFEPEATFKGGVSIGKRF
;
A
#
# COMPACT_ATOMS: atom_id res chain seq x y z
N MET A 1 14.72 -19.52 17.78
CA MET A 1 13.97 -18.32 18.24
C MET A 1 12.89 -17.82 17.25
N ARG A 2 12.64 -18.50 16.12
CA ARG A 2 11.69 -18.06 15.06
C ARG A 2 10.21 -18.38 15.32
N TYR A 3 9.86 -19.18 16.31
CA TYR A 3 8.48 -19.67 16.52
C TYR A 3 7.74 -19.02 17.70
N PHE A 4 8.36 -18.06 18.38
CA PHE A 4 7.74 -17.39 19.55
C PHE A 4 6.91 -16.14 19.19
N LEU A 5 7.06 -15.62 17.98
CA LEU A 5 6.33 -14.40 17.54
C LEU A 5 4.90 -14.71 17.05
N LEU A 6 4.65 -15.92 16.55
CA LEU A 6 3.33 -16.29 16.03
C LEU A 6 2.23 -16.34 17.11
N PRO A 7 2.45 -16.96 18.30
CA PRO A 7 1.43 -16.95 19.36
C PRO A 7 1.23 -15.57 19.99
N LEU A 8 2.25 -14.70 20.00
CA LEU A 8 2.11 -13.34 20.50
C LEU A 8 1.21 -12.50 19.58
N PHE A 9 1.30 -12.72 18.27
CA PHE A 9 0.46 -12.04 17.27
C PHE A 9 -1.01 -12.46 17.40
N ILE A 10 -1.28 -13.74 17.64
CA ILE A 10 -2.64 -14.28 17.86
C ILE A 10 -3.25 -13.73 19.16
N LEU A 11 -2.44 -13.56 20.22
CA LEU A 11 -2.92 -13.04 21.50
C LEU A 11 -3.31 -11.55 21.42
N LEU A 12 -2.66 -10.77 20.57
CA LEU A 12 -3.01 -9.38 20.33
C LEU A 12 -4.33 -9.23 19.56
N PHE A 13 -4.65 -10.18 18.68
CA PHE A 13 -5.91 -10.17 17.92
C PHE A 13 -7.13 -10.53 18.77
N THR A 14 -6.99 -11.34 19.82
CA THR A 14 -8.13 -11.74 20.66
C THR A 14 -8.63 -10.62 21.58
N GLN A 15 -7.80 -9.61 21.86
CA GLN A 15 -8.20 -8.44 22.66
C GLN A 15 -8.98 -7.39 21.84
N ALA A 16 -8.88 -7.44 20.50
CA ALA A 16 -9.54 -6.47 19.63
C ALA A 16 -11.05 -6.72 19.49
N PHE A 17 -11.57 -7.88 19.90
CA PHE A 17 -12.99 -8.23 19.79
C PHE A 17 -13.83 -7.95 21.04
N SER A 18 -13.21 -7.48 22.13
CA SER A 18 -13.90 -7.08 23.34
C SER A 18 -14.18 -5.57 23.33
N GLN A 19 -14.85 -5.06 22.30
CA GLN A 19 -15.38 -3.72 22.34
C GLN A 19 -16.84 -3.78 22.82
N ASP A 20 -17.07 -3.17 23.98
CA ASP A 20 -18.36 -2.85 24.53
C ASP A 20 -19.27 -2.28 23.44
N ILE A 21 -20.45 -2.87 23.26
CA ILE A 21 -21.48 -2.36 22.36
C ILE A 21 -22.04 -1.08 23.02
N GLN A 22 -21.33 0.02 22.86
CA GLN A 22 -21.95 1.32 23.10
C GLN A 22 -23.04 1.50 22.06
N GLN A 23 -24.21 1.90 22.54
CA GLN A 23 -25.41 2.13 21.74
C GLN A 23 -25.04 2.86 20.45
N VAL A 24 -25.24 2.16 19.33
CA VAL A 24 -25.11 2.75 18.01
C VAL A 24 -26.26 3.73 17.86
N GLU A 25 -26.00 5.00 18.05
CA GLU A 25 -26.90 6.06 17.67
C GLU A 25 -27.05 6.02 16.15
N VAL A 26 -28.17 5.51 15.69
CA VAL A 26 -28.45 5.39 14.25
C VAL A 26 -28.65 6.81 13.72
N ILE A 27 -27.63 7.33 13.07
CA ILE A 27 -27.68 8.61 12.37
C ILE A 27 -28.64 8.46 11.20
N LYS A 28 -29.77 9.19 11.28
CA LYS A 28 -30.90 9.02 10.37
C LYS A 28 -31.04 10.13 9.32
N SER A 29 -30.08 11.05 9.22
CA SER A 29 -30.19 12.16 8.25
C SER A 29 -28.87 12.50 7.59
N ASP A 30 -28.91 12.82 6.30
CA ASP A 30 -27.78 13.29 5.51
C ASP A 30 -27.05 14.49 6.13
N LYS A 31 -27.78 15.28 6.91
CA LYS A 31 -27.27 16.48 7.59
C LYS A 31 -26.29 16.13 8.72
N GLN A 32 -26.54 15.06 9.48
CA GLN A 32 -25.66 14.57 10.54
C GLN A 32 -24.39 13.92 9.96
N VAL A 33 -24.51 13.29 8.81
CA VAL A 33 -23.37 12.75 8.07
C VAL A 33 -22.45 13.88 7.63
N THR A 34 -22.98 14.95 7.10
CA THR A 34 -22.22 16.14 6.67
C THR A 34 -21.50 16.80 7.86
N GLU A 35 -22.19 16.97 9.00
CA GLU A 35 -21.60 17.55 10.20
C GLU A 35 -20.44 16.70 10.75
N LEU A 36 -20.55 15.38 10.74
CA LEU A 36 -19.46 14.47 11.14
C LEU A 36 -18.29 14.48 10.16
N PHE A 37 -18.56 14.68 8.88
CA PHE A 37 -17.54 14.85 7.85
C PHE A 37 -16.71 16.11 8.09
N ASP A 38 -17.39 17.22 8.39
CA ASP A 38 -16.75 18.49 8.70
C ASP A 38 -15.94 18.42 10.00
N GLU A 39 -16.38 17.62 10.98
CA GLU A 39 -15.69 17.43 12.27
C GLU A 39 -14.42 16.59 12.14
N LEU A 40 -14.39 15.57 11.25
CA LEU A 40 -13.24 14.70 11.07
C LEU A 40 -12.18 15.25 10.10
N GLY A 41 -12.55 16.23 9.27
CA GLY A 41 -11.72 16.75 8.19
C GLY A 41 -11.69 15.84 6.96
N ASP A 42 -11.14 16.35 5.88
CA ASP A 42 -11.12 15.72 4.56
C ASP A 42 -9.74 15.21 4.12
N LYS A 43 -8.73 15.31 5.00
CA LYS A 43 -7.34 14.95 4.70
C LYS A 43 -6.87 13.83 5.62
N GLU A 44 -6.08 12.95 5.07
CA GLU A 44 -5.54 11.80 5.80
C GLU A 44 -4.06 11.61 5.49
N ILE A 45 -3.26 11.33 6.52
CA ILE A 45 -1.90 10.84 6.39
C ILE A 45 -1.88 9.41 6.93
N LYS A 46 -1.22 8.51 6.21
CA LYS A 46 -1.10 7.09 6.57
C LYS A 46 0.31 6.57 6.37
N ILE A 47 0.64 5.51 7.08
CA ILE A 47 1.89 4.77 6.95
C ILE A 47 1.58 3.29 6.78
N ASP A 48 2.28 2.61 5.88
CA ASP A 48 2.16 1.17 5.73
C ASP A 48 3.02 0.46 6.78
N VAL A 49 2.39 -0.42 7.54
CA VAL A 49 3.03 -1.14 8.64
C VAL A 49 3.75 -2.39 8.13
N ILE A 50 3.24 -3.02 7.06
CA ILE A 50 3.85 -4.22 6.47
C ILE A 50 5.18 -3.87 5.83
N ASP A 51 5.23 -2.79 5.03
CA ASP A 51 6.46 -2.31 4.41
C ASP A 51 7.53 -1.98 5.45
N LEU A 52 7.11 -1.38 6.57
CA LEU A 52 8.04 -1.02 7.65
C LEU A 52 8.58 -2.23 8.43
N LEU A 53 7.76 -3.27 8.65
CA LEU A 53 8.12 -4.41 9.50
C LEU A 53 8.69 -5.60 8.74
N ALA A 54 8.21 -5.88 7.53
CA ALA A 54 8.61 -7.03 6.73
C ALA A 54 9.78 -6.72 5.80
N GLN A 55 9.85 -5.49 5.35
CA GLN A 55 10.93 -4.97 4.51
C GLN A 55 11.33 -3.63 5.12
N PRO A 56 12.62 -3.31 5.29
CA PRO A 56 13.00 -1.99 5.75
C PRO A 56 12.71 -0.94 4.66
N ALA A 57 11.42 -0.67 4.46
CA ALA A 57 10.90 0.31 3.52
C ALA A 57 9.93 1.25 4.24
N LEU A 58 9.91 2.50 3.81
CA LEU A 58 9.01 3.52 4.30
C LEU A 58 7.98 3.81 3.20
N ASN A 59 6.71 3.64 3.52
CA ASN A 59 5.61 3.96 2.63
C ASN A 59 4.63 4.89 3.36
N ILE A 60 4.58 6.15 2.91
CA ILE A 60 3.75 7.21 3.49
C ILE A 60 2.74 7.64 2.45
N GLY A 61 1.47 7.62 2.82
CA GLY A 61 0.36 8.05 1.99
C GLY A 61 -0.26 9.36 2.46
N TYR A 62 -0.66 10.18 1.49
CA TYR A 62 -1.56 11.31 1.69
C TYR A 62 -2.81 11.08 0.86
N GLU A 63 -3.98 11.26 1.46
CA GLU A 63 -5.26 11.08 0.81
C GLU A 63 -6.18 12.25 1.14
N LYS A 64 -6.87 12.76 0.12
CA LYS A 64 -7.95 13.73 0.26
C LYS A 64 -9.27 13.07 -0.10
N ILE A 65 -10.22 13.15 0.83
CA ILE A 65 -11.58 12.66 0.65
C ILE A 65 -12.39 13.75 -0.07
N ASN A 66 -12.96 13.42 -1.23
CA ASN A 66 -13.79 14.37 -1.99
C ASN A 66 -15.22 14.36 -1.49
N ASP A 67 -15.76 13.16 -1.27
CA ASP A 67 -17.13 12.90 -0.86
C ASP A 67 -17.24 11.52 -0.20
N SER A 68 -18.46 11.07 0.07
CA SER A 68 -18.70 9.77 0.68
C SER A 68 -18.23 8.57 -0.15
N TYR A 69 -18.03 8.77 -1.44
CA TYR A 69 -17.77 7.69 -2.40
C TYR A 69 -16.41 7.76 -3.06
N SER A 70 -15.70 8.88 -2.96
CA SER A 70 -14.45 9.08 -3.70
C SER A 70 -13.38 9.79 -2.89
N SER A 71 -12.13 9.42 -3.19
CA SER A 71 -10.94 10.10 -2.70
C SER A 71 -9.82 10.03 -3.74
N PHE A 72 -8.83 10.86 -3.58
CA PHE A 72 -7.58 10.80 -4.34
C PHE A 72 -6.39 11.10 -3.44
N GLY A 73 -5.23 10.66 -3.85
CA GLY A 73 -4.03 10.86 -3.07
C GLY A 73 -2.78 10.39 -3.79
N ALA A 74 -1.72 10.29 -3.02
CA ALA A 74 -0.47 9.72 -3.49
C ALA A 74 0.26 9.03 -2.33
N ASP A 75 0.89 7.89 -2.60
CA ASP A 75 1.80 7.20 -1.69
C ASP A 75 3.24 7.40 -2.16
N LEU A 76 4.14 7.68 -1.23
CA LEU A 76 5.58 7.74 -1.44
C LEU A 76 6.21 6.51 -0.80
N TYR A 77 6.83 5.67 -1.62
CA TYR A 77 7.57 4.50 -1.19
C TYR A 77 9.07 4.73 -1.29
N LEU A 78 9.79 4.38 -0.25
CA LEU A 78 11.25 4.46 -0.15
C LEU A 78 11.78 3.13 0.38
N ASN A 79 12.56 2.42 -0.43
CA ASN A 79 13.27 1.22 -0.01
C ASN A 79 14.58 1.62 0.68
N LEU A 80 14.73 1.24 1.94
CA LEU A 80 15.88 1.54 2.77
C LEU A 80 16.95 0.43 2.75
N ASN A 81 16.69 -0.69 2.04
CA ASN A 81 17.64 -1.77 1.89
C ASN A 81 18.81 -1.38 0.97
N ASP A 82 19.99 -1.87 1.33
CA ASP A 82 21.15 -1.86 0.42
C ASP A 82 20.92 -2.80 -0.77
N ILE A 83 21.33 -2.35 -1.95
CA ILE A 83 21.14 -3.03 -3.24
C ILE A 83 21.95 -4.34 -3.32
N SER A 84 23.01 -4.47 -2.52
CA SER A 84 23.92 -5.60 -2.55
C SER A 84 23.37 -6.90 -1.97
N SER A 85 22.13 -6.92 -1.45
CA SER A 85 21.51 -8.14 -0.98
C SER A 85 20.66 -8.77 -2.08
N ALA A 86 20.89 -10.05 -2.38
CA ALA A 86 20.15 -10.84 -3.36
C ALA A 86 18.61 -10.86 -3.15
N ASP A 87 18.16 -10.41 -1.98
CA ASP A 87 16.75 -10.30 -1.57
C ASP A 87 16.19 -8.87 -1.73
N SER A 88 16.94 -7.92 -2.32
CA SER A 88 16.48 -6.54 -2.45
C SER A 88 15.50 -6.40 -3.62
N TRP A 89 14.35 -5.80 -3.35
CA TRP A 89 13.41 -5.43 -4.39
C TRP A 89 14.03 -4.37 -5.30
N ALA A 90 13.84 -4.52 -6.60
CA ALA A 90 14.37 -3.61 -7.62
C ALA A 90 13.89 -2.16 -7.45
N GLU A 91 12.72 -1.96 -6.84
CA GLU A 91 12.14 -0.64 -6.61
C GLU A 91 12.82 0.08 -5.45
N LYS A 92 13.46 1.21 -5.73
CA LYS A 92 14.15 2.04 -4.73
C LYS A 92 13.30 3.18 -4.20
N ILE A 93 12.62 3.85 -5.10
CA ILE A 93 11.67 4.93 -4.78
C ILE A 93 10.53 4.88 -5.76
N SER A 94 9.32 5.08 -5.28
CA SER A 94 8.18 5.33 -6.15
C SER A 94 7.21 6.34 -5.58
N LEU A 95 6.56 7.05 -6.50
CA LEU A 95 5.42 7.91 -6.25
C LEU A 95 4.19 7.29 -6.91
N ASN A 96 3.15 7.05 -6.13
CA ASN A 96 1.96 6.32 -6.57
C ASN A 96 0.70 7.18 -6.42
N PRO A 97 0.43 8.14 -7.33
CA PRO A 97 -0.85 8.83 -7.36
C PRO A 97 -1.98 7.82 -7.60
N PHE A 98 -3.08 8.02 -6.91
CA PHE A 98 -4.22 7.13 -6.97
C PHE A 98 -5.55 7.88 -6.90
N TYR A 99 -6.59 7.20 -7.39
CA TYR A 99 -8.00 7.57 -7.23
C TYR A 99 -8.77 6.36 -6.72
N ARG A 100 -9.64 6.57 -5.70
CA ARG A 100 -10.44 5.53 -5.06
C ARG A 100 -11.91 5.79 -5.25
N PHE A 101 -12.63 4.71 -5.43
CA PHE A 101 -14.07 4.68 -5.38
C PHE A 101 -14.52 3.71 -4.28
N TYR A 102 -15.29 4.23 -3.30
CA TYR A 102 -15.81 3.48 -2.17
C TYR A 102 -17.21 2.96 -2.47
N PHE A 103 -17.47 1.72 -2.10
CA PHE A 103 -18.77 1.08 -2.26
C PHE A 103 -19.10 0.24 -1.02
N LEU A 104 -20.38 -0.17 -0.88
CA LEU A 104 -20.89 -0.87 0.29
C LEU A 104 -20.60 -0.13 1.61
N ASN A 105 -20.59 1.19 1.54
CA ASN A 105 -20.43 2.01 2.72
C ASN A 105 -21.72 1.94 3.56
N LYS A 106 -21.61 1.45 4.79
CA LYS A 106 -22.72 1.39 5.75
C LYS A 106 -22.58 2.39 6.87
N THR A 107 -21.50 3.13 6.87
CA THR A 107 -21.11 4.03 7.95
C THR A 107 -21.17 5.47 7.50
N ASP A 108 -21.26 6.34 8.47
CA ASP A 108 -21.56 7.75 8.34
C ASP A 108 -20.30 8.59 7.97
N PHE A 109 -19.13 7.93 7.85
CA PHE A 109 -17.87 8.61 7.51
C PHE A 109 -17.54 8.41 6.04
N GLY A 110 -17.40 9.47 5.29
CA GLY A 110 -16.91 9.40 3.91
C GLY A 110 -15.52 8.80 3.80
N GLY A 111 -15.22 8.16 2.67
CA GLY A 111 -13.94 7.49 2.46
C GLY A 111 -13.73 6.32 3.42
N GLU A 112 -14.76 5.58 3.75
CA GLU A 112 -14.74 4.35 4.54
C GLU A 112 -15.47 3.23 3.79
N GLY A 113 -15.16 1.98 4.11
CA GLY A 113 -15.75 0.81 3.49
C GLY A 113 -14.82 0.10 2.51
N TYR A 114 -15.41 -0.72 1.65
CA TYR A 114 -14.67 -1.35 0.55
C TYR A 114 -14.42 -0.34 -0.55
N PHE A 115 -13.25 -0.42 -1.19
CA PHE A 115 -12.90 0.45 -2.30
C PHE A 115 -12.22 -0.30 -3.44
N VAL A 116 -12.34 0.28 -4.62
CA VAL A 116 -11.48 0.01 -5.78
C VAL A 116 -10.57 1.22 -5.96
N GLU A 117 -9.31 0.96 -6.24
CA GLU A 117 -8.31 1.97 -6.50
C GLU A 117 -7.77 1.83 -7.92
N ALA A 118 -7.69 2.93 -8.65
CA ALA A 118 -6.86 3.05 -9.83
C ALA A 118 -5.60 3.84 -9.45
N PHE A 119 -4.43 3.33 -9.79
CA PHE A 119 -3.17 3.98 -9.48
C PHE A 119 -2.21 4.02 -10.66
N LEU A 120 -1.28 4.94 -10.59
CA LEU A 120 -0.15 5.03 -11.50
C LEU A 120 1.14 4.99 -10.68
N LYS A 121 1.90 3.91 -10.79
CA LYS A 121 3.16 3.75 -10.07
C LYS A 121 4.30 4.33 -10.91
N LEU A 122 4.97 5.34 -10.39
CA LEU A 122 6.12 6.01 -11.00
C LEU A 122 7.34 5.56 -10.22
N SER A 123 8.12 4.61 -10.77
CA SER A 123 9.18 3.92 -10.03
C SER A 123 10.55 4.18 -10.61
N TYR A 124 11.52 4.40 -9.72
CA TYR A 124 12.93 4.26 -10.02
C TYR A 124 13.39 2.88 -9.61
N LEU A 125 13.80 2.09 -10.61
CA LEU A 125 14.21 0.70 -10.48
C LEU A 125 15.73 0.62 -10.53
N HIS A 126 16.29 -0.26 -9.69
CA HIS A 126 17.70 -0.57 -9.63
C HIS A 126 17.86 -2.07 -9.38
N TYR A 127 18.37 -2.79 -10.38
CA TYR A 127 18.54 -4.24 -10.34
C TYR A 127 19.72 -4.69 -11.18
N ASP A 128 20.23 -5.88 -10.87
CA ASP A 128 21.28 -6.53 -11.63
C ASP A 128 20.65 -7.46 -12.67
N ARG A 129 21.12 -7.36 -13.92
CA ARG A 129 20.75 -8.26 -15.00
C ARG A 129 21.89 -9.23 -15.24
N ASP A 130 21.67 -10.50 -14.97
CA ASP A 130 22.61 -11.56 -15.24
C ASP A 130 22.39 -12.12 -16.65
N THR A 131 23.41 -11.97 -17.52
CA THR A 131 23.39 -12.54 -18.86
C THR A 131 24.36 -13.73 -18.92
N TYR A 132 23.85 -14.89 -19.30
CA TYR A 132 24.63 -16.11 -19.42
C TYR A 132 25.19 -16.26 -20.84
N TYR A 133 26.50 -16.41 -20.95
CA TYR A 133 27.19 -16.66 -22.19
C TYR A 133 27.78 -18.07 -22.19
N TYR A 134 27.68 -18.75 -23.34
CA TYR A 134 28.41 -19.98 -23.58
C TYR A 134 29.73 -19.63 -24.25
N GLY A 135 30.85 -19.89 -23.57
CA GLY A 135 32.15 -19.66 -24.11
C GLY A 135 32.51 -20.63 -25.27
N PRO A 136 33.61 -20.36 -25.99
CA PRO A 136 34.09 -21.24 -27.07
C PRO A 136 34.47 -22.65 -26.58
N ASP A 137 34.73 -22.82 -25.28
CA ASP A 137 34.92 -24.13 -24.66
C ASP A 137 33.57 -24.73 -24.25
N PRO A 138 33.19 -25.90 -24.81
CA PRO A 138 31.90 -26.51 -24.48
C PRO A 138 31.91 -27.00 -23.04
N GLY A 139 31.20 -26.30 -22.16
CA GLY A 139 30.88 -26.78 -20.81
C GLY A 139 31.05 -25.80 -19.66
N ILE A 140 31.58 -24.62 -19.84
CA ILE A 140 31.72 -23.63 -18.77
C ILE A 140 31.00 -22.35 -19.18
N PRO A 141 29.72 -22.17 -18.76
CA PRO A 141 29.04 -20.88 -18.91
C PRO A 141 29.71 -19.85 -18.00
N TYR A 142 29.96 -18.66 -18.52
CA TYR A 142 30.24 -17.50 -17.68
C TYR A 142 29.09 -16.56 -17.70
N TYR A 143 28.85 -15.86 -16.60
CA TYR A 143 27.82 -14.87 -16.47
C TYR A 143 28.46 -13.49 -16.35
N GLU A 144 27.82 -12.53 -16.95
CA GLU A 144 28.13 -11.11 -16.81
C GLU A 144 26.92 -10.45 -16.15
N SER A 145 27.17 -9.77 -15.02
CA SER A 145 26.14 -9.02 -14.29
C SER A 145 26.26 -7.55 -14.65
N GLU A 146 25.18 -6.97 -15.15
CA GLU A 146 25.09 -5.56 -15.50
C GLU A 146 24.12 -4.85 -14.54
N GLU A 147 24.61 -3.82 -13.87
CA GLU A 147 23.79 -2.97 -13.01
C GLU A 147 22.91 -2.05 -13.86
N ILE A 148 21.58 -2.20 -13.74
CA ILE A 148 20.59 -1.42 -14.48
C ILE A 148 19.88 -0.46 -13.55
N LYS A 149 19.87 0.81 -13.95
CA LYS A 149 19.10 1.89 -13.30
C LYS A 149 18.15 2.49 -14.32
N THR A 150 16.87 2.39 -14.06
CA THR A 150 15.85 2.87 -14.99
C THR A 150 14.66 3.46 -14.27
N PHE A 151 13.92 4.30 -14.97
CA PHE A 151 12.64 4.81 -14.52
C PHE A 151 11.53 4.12 -15.31
N ASP A 152 10.49 3.68 -14.62
CA ASP A 152 9.35 3.07 -15.27
C ASP A 152 8.02 3.54 -14.68
N VAL A 153 6.98 3.30 -15.43
CA VAL A 153 5.60 3.67 -15.10
C VAL A 153 4.71 2.43 -15.19
N ALA A 154 3.94 2.18 -14.14
CA ALA A 154 3.02 1.06 -14.11
C ALA A 154 1.61 1.51 -13.74
N PRO A 155 0.67 1.58 -14.70
CA PRO A 155 -0.74 1.66 -14.38
C PRO A 155 -1.20 0.38 -13.68
N GLY A 156 -2.12 0.54 -12.72
CA GLY A 156 -2.62 -0.59 -11.96
C GLY A 156 -3.99 -0.33 -11.34
N ILE A 157 -4.54 -1.41 -10.83
CA ILE A 157 -5.80 -1.42 -10.09
C ILE A 157 -5.64 -2.19 -8.78
N GLY A 158 -6.39 -1.80 -7.77
CA GLY A 158 -6.39 -2.46 -6.47
C GLY A 158 -7.77 -2.48 -5.84
N VAL A 159 -7.89 -3.31 -4.84
CA VAL A 159 -9.08 -3.40 -4.00
C VAL A 159 -8.66 -3.42 -2.53
N GLY A 160 -9.49 -2.87 -1.67
CA GLY A 160 -9.19 -2.84 -0.26
C GLY A 160 -10.40 -2.52 0.59
N LYS A 161 -10.14 -2.38 1.87
CA LYS A 161 -11.13 -1.93 2.84
C LYS A 161 -10.50 -0.99 3.84
N LYS A 162 -11.19 0.10 4.12
CA LYS A 162 -10.82 1.11 5.11
C LYS A 162 -11.86 1.19 6.21
N TRP A 163 -11.41 1.37 7.43
CA TRP A 163 -12.21 1.71 8.61
C TRP A 163 -11.76 3.06 9.15
N VAL A 164 -12.71 3.84 9.62
CA VAL A 164 -12.48 5.13 10.25
C VAL A 164 -13.17 5.14 11.60
N ASN A 165 -12.48 5.53 12.65
CA ASN A 165 -13.11 5.71 13.95
C ASN A 165 -13.51 7.17 14.19
N ARG A 166 -14.35 7.43 15.19
CA ARG A 166 -14.81 8.78 15.57
C ARG A 166 -13.70 9.77 15.93
N LYS A 167 -12.51 9.29 16.22
CA LYS A 167 -11.34 10.13 16.51
C LYS A 167 -10.49 10.39 15.26
N GLY A 168 -10.92 9.94 14.09
CA GLY A 168 -10.20 10.09 12.82
C GLY A 168 -9.01 9.15 12.65
N TRP A 169 -8.83 8.13 13.49
CA TRP A 169 -7.88 7.07 13.18
C TRP A 169 -8.43 6.17 12.10
N THR A 170 -7.58 5.86 11.14
CA THR A 170 -7.91 4.98 10.02
C THR A 170 -7.06 3.71 10.07
N PHE A 171 -7.66 2.63 9.65
CA PHE A 171 -7.03 1.35 9.42
C PHE A 171 -7.47 0.84 8.06
N GLU A 172 -6.53 0.40 7.26
CA GLU A 172 -6.84 -0.06 5.90
C GLU A 172 -5.96 -1.24 5.52
N TYR A 173 -6.49 -2.14 4.70
CA TYR A 173 -5.70 -3.09 3.94
C TYR A 173 -6.06 -2.99 2.46
N MET A 174 -5.09 -3.22 1.61
CA MET A 174 -5.31 -3.27 0.17
C MET A 174 -4.39 -4.26 -0.52
N ILE A 175 -4.80 -4.68 -1.70
CA ILE A 175 -4.02 -5.45 -2.64
C ILE A 175 -4.29 -4.94 -4.05
N GLY A 176 -3.24 -4.73 -4.82
CA GLY A 176 -3.32 -4.21 -6.18
C GLY A 176 -2.19 -4.72 -7.04
N PHE A 177 -2.42 -4.71 -8.34
CA PHE A 177 -1.48 -5.15 -9.36
C PHE A 177 -1.43 -4.12 -10.48
N GLY A 178 -0.25 -3.94 -11.00
CA GLY A 178 0.04 -3.09 -12.15
C GLY A 178 1.02 -3.76 -13.10
N ARG A 179 1.29 -3.12 -14.23
CA ARG A 179 2.26 -3.60 -15.20
C ARG A 179 3.17 -2.45 -15.62
N PHE A 180 4.49 -2.69 -15.57
CA PHE A 180 5.48 -1.79 -16.10
C PHE A 180 5.37 -1.70 -17.64
N LEU A 181 5.58 -0.50 -18.17
CA LEU A 181 5.32 -0.21 -19.58
C LEU A 181 6.58 -0.06 -20.41
N PHE A 182 7.71 0.31 -19.84
CA PHE A 182 8.87 0.79 -20.60
C PHE A 182 10.16 0.02 -20.33
N SER A 183 10.30 -0.65 -19.18
CA SER A 183 11.50 -1.42 -18.88
C SER A 183 11.36 -2.87 -19.33
N ASP A 184 12.50 -3.45 -19.72
CA ASP A 184 12.61 -4.91 -19.92
C ASP A 184 12.78 -5.65 -18.57
N PHE A 185 12.28 -5.06 -17.48
CA PHE A 185 12.31 -5.66 -16.16
C PHE A 185 11.39 -6.87 -16.09
N GLU A 186 11.92 -8.00 -15.68
CA GLU A 186 11.15 -9.21 -15.43
C GLU A 186 11.09 -9.48 -13.90
N PRO A 187 9.90 -9.65 -13.32
CA PRO A 187 8.58 -9.70 -13.96
C PRO A 187 8.05 -8.29 -14.29
N GLU A 188 7.42 -8.13 -15.45
CA GLU A 188 6.75 -6.88 -15.87
C GLU A 188 5.63 -6.46 -14.91
N ALA A 189 5.15 -7.38 -14.07
CA ALA A 189 4.09 -7.11 -13.10
C ALA A 189 4.66 -6.45 -11.85
N THR A 190 3.95 -5.44 -11.34
CA THR A 190 4.22 -4.83 -10.04
C THR A 190 3.07 -5.05 -9.08
N PHE A 191 3.40 -5.11 -7.81
CA PHE A 191 2.47 -5.24 -6.71
C PHE A 191 2.39 -3.92 -5.93
N LYS A 192 1.20 -3.59 -5.46
CA LYS A 192 0.95 -2.53 -4.49
C LYS A 192 -0.02 -3.07 -3.46
N GLY A 193 0.35 -3.05 -2.19
CA GLY A 193 -0.55 -3.52 -1.15
C GLY A 193 0.13 -3.65 0.19
N GLY A 194 -0.69 -3.64 1.24
CA GLY A 194 -0.23 -3.72 2.60
C GLY A 194 -1.34 -3.46 3.60
N VAL A 195 -0.92 -3.12 4.80
CA VAL A 195 -1.78 -2.73 5.92
C VAL A 195 -1.32 -1.37 6.43
N SER A 196 -2.19 -0.39 6.35
CA SER A 196 -1.86 0.98 6.74
C SER A 196 -2.65 1.44 7.95
N ILE A 197 -1.99 2.26 8.76
CA ILE A 197 -2.60 3.02 9.85
C ILE A 197 -2.46 4.49 9.51
N GLY A 198 -3.54 5.24 9.67
CA GLY A 198 -3.57 6.65 9.33
C GLY A 198 -4.32 7.50 10.35
N LYS A 199 -4.26 8.79 10.10
CA LYS A 199 -4.96 9.81 10.88
C LYS A 199 -5.57 10.83 9.92
N ARG A 200 -6.87 11.04 10.07
CA ARG A 200 -7.65 12.07 9.38
C ARG A 200 -7.68 13.36 10.20
N PHE A 201 -7.64 14.49 9.54
CA PHE A 201 -7.60 15.84 10.11
C PHE A 201 -8.18 16.89 9.15
#